data_865e424396ff451789a6d3639f251d09
#
_entry.id   865e424396ff451789a6d3639f251d09
#
_cell.length_a   1.000
_cell.length_b   1.000
_cell.length_c   1.000
_cell.angle_alpha   90.00
_cell.angle_beta   90.00
_cell.angle_gamma   90.00
#
_symmetry.space_group_name_H-M   'P 1'
#
loop_
_entity.id
_entity.type
_entity.pdbx_description
1 polymer ?
#
loop_
_entity_poly.entity_id
_entity_poly.type
_entity_poly.pdbx_seq_one_letter_code
_entity_poly.pdbx_strand_id
1 'polypeptide(L)'
;MRTRYEAFVDDVPLSSVDPAVIVADIAETEPDTRRQTAQYPTGDGQRVLRTMRQALRVTVEFEIHTQDVRRRADICERVVRWAQGRVLKVNYRPEQRLRVICETPPSVTSSLSWTQRLRAVFCAYAIPYWEDAQATRVTVNGNGSQDAYVRGTAARALVEASVENRGNTVIKAVTLKAGDTAFAFANISIPAGGSLVTGYDDERVLSARIGGTSVLARRTTESSDDLLAPCGQRVTFAVSGAGANAKTTFTVRGWYL
;
A
#
# COMPACT_ATOMS: atom_id res chain seq x y z
N MET A 1 3.40 -20.98 25.98
CA MET A 1 4.36 -19.89 25.71
C MET A 1 3.54 -18.68 25.29
N ARG A 2 3.49 -17.56 26.05
CA ARG A 2 2.75 -16.37 25.59
C ARG A 2 3.53 -15.77 24.42
N THR A 3 2.93 -15.68 23.25
CA THR A 3 3.52 -15.02 22.08
C THR A 3 3.69 -13.54 22.44
N ARG A 4 4.91 -13.08 22.53
CA ARG A 4 5.22 -11.68 22.82
C ARG A 4 4.90 -10.85 21.59
N TYR A 5 4.23 -9.71 21.74
CA TYR A 5 4.03 -8.77 20.64
C TYR A 5 5.38 -8.26 20.11
N GLU A 6 5.48 -8.09 18.81
CA GLU A 6 6.63 -7.46 18.15
C GLU A 6 6.15 -6.64 16.95
N ALA A 7 6.72 -5.44 16.82
CA ALA A 7 6.49 -4.55 15.70
C ALA A 7 7.78 -4.36 14.91
N PHE A 8 7.67 -4.33 13.60
CA PHE A 8 8.79 -4.13 12.68
C PHE A 8 8.51 -2.89 11.84
N VAL A 9 9.47 -2.01 11.73
CA VAL A 9 9.43 -0.87 10.80
C VAL A 9 10.58 -1.05 9.81
N ASP A 10 10.24 -1.10 8.50
CA ASP A 10 11.19 -1.42 7.42
C ASP A 10 12.00 -2.70 7.70
N ASP A 11 11.31 -3.74 8.19
CA ASP A 11 11.85 -5.04 8.59
C ASP A 11 12.79 -5.03 9.83
N VAL A 12 12.95 -3.89 10.50
CA VAL A 12 13.74 -3.77 11.74
C VAL A 12 12.82 -3.93 12.95
N PRO A 13 12.97 -5.00 13.80
CA PRO A 13 12.11 -5.18 14.97
C PRO A 13 12.39 -4.12 16.04
N LEU A 14 11.36 -3.67 16.74
CA LEU A 14 11.49 -2.68 17.81
C LEU A 14 12.42 -3.18 18.94
N SER A 15 12.33 -4.45 19.28
CA SER A 15 13.19 -5.08 20.31
C SER A 15 14.68 -5.05 19.97
N SER A 16 15.05 -4.89 18.70
CA SER A 16 16.46 -4.79 18.29
C SER A 16 17.06 -3.39 18.48
N VAL A 17 16.24 -2.37 18.70
CA VAL A 17 16.70 -1.00 18.97
C VAL A 17 17.53 -0.94 20.26
N ASP A 18 17.06 -1.61 21.31
CA ASP A 18 17.78 -1.82 22.56
C ASP A 18 17.16 -3.00 23.33
N PRO A 19 17.96 -3.86 24.00
CA PRO A 19 17.46 -4.97 24.82
C PRO A 19 16.54 -4.54 25.96
N ALA A 20 16.59 -3.27 26.39
CA ALA A 20 15.70 -2.72 27.41
C ALA A 20 14.31 -2.37 26.88
N VAL A 21 14.08 -2.39 25.58
CA VAL A 21 12.77 -2.09 24.96
C VAL A 21 11.93 -3.36 24.87
N ILE A 22 10.70 -3.26 25.38
CA ILE A 22 9.74 -4.35 25.40
C ILE A 22 8.43 -3.84 24.82
N VAL A 23 7.95 -4.47 23.75
CA VAL A 23 6.61 -4.18 23.21
C VAL A 23 5.58 -4.67 24.22
N ALA A 24 4.76 -3.75 24.74
CA ALA A 24 3.73 -4.04 25.72
C ALA A 24 2.40 -4.40 25.06
N ASP A 25 2.01 -3.63 24.04
CA ASP A 25 0.76 -3.84 23.31
C ASP A 25 0.82 -3.26 21.89
N ILE A 26 -0.03 -3.78 21.01
CA ILE A 26 -0.26 -3.23 19.67
C ILE A 26 -1.77 -3.16 19.46
N ALA A 27 -2.30 -1.94 19.35
CA ALA A 27 -3.71 -1.67 19.15
C ALA A 27 -3.97 -1.13 17.75
N GLU A 28 -4.88 -1.76 17.03
CA GLU A 28 -5.41 -1.27 15.75
C GLU A 28 -6.73 -0.52 16.01
N THR A 29 -6.86 0.69 15.49
CA THR A 29 -8.11 1.44 15.52
C THR A 29 -8.79 1.30 14.18
N GLU A 30 -10.00 0.74 14.15
CA GLU A 30 -10.78 0.66 12.92
C GLU A 30 -10.94 2.04 12.30
N PRO A 31 -10.67 2.16 10.98
CA PRO A 31 -10.84 3.42 10.29
C PRO A 31 -12.29 3.86 10.26
N ASP A 32 -12.53 5.10 10.60
CA ASP A 32 -13.83 5.72 10.41
C ASP A 32 -14.25 5.67 8.93
N THR A 33 -15.55 5.62 8.71
CA THR A 33 -16.12 5.64 7.37
C THR A 33 -16.78 6.99 7.11
N ARG A 34 -16.21 7.78 6.21
CA ARG A 34 -16.84 9.02 5.75
C ARG A 34 -17.81 8.72 4.61
N ARG A 35 -19.06 9.17 4.77
CA ARG A 35 -20.10 9.08 3.75
C ARG A 35 -20.35 10.45 3.14
N GLN A 36 -20.30 10.52 1.83
CA GLN A 36 -20.78 11.69 1.09
C GLN A 36 -22.23 11.43 0.71
N THR A 37 -23.12 12.32 1.14
CA THR A 37 -24.56 12.18 0.91
C THR A 37 -25.09 13.38 0.13
N ALA A 38 -26.17 13.16 -0.65
CA ALA A 38 -26.96 14.21 -1.26
C ALA A 38 -28.43 14.08 -0.83
N GLN A 39 -29.10 15.19 -0.60
CA GLN A 39 -30.53 15.20 -0.32
C GLN A 39 -31.34 14.90 -1.60
N TYR A 40 -32.46 14.23 -1.46
CA TYR A 40 -33.42 14.12 -2.56
C TYR A 40 -34.06 15.48 -2.80
N PRO A 41 -34.23 15.91 -4.07
CA PRO A 41 -34.85 17.19 -4.41
C PRO A 41 -36.31 17.32 -3.91
N THR A 42 -36.97 16.20 -3.78
CA THR A 42 -38.39 16.12 -3.37
C THR A 42 -38.56 14.92 -2.44
N GLY A 43 -38.58 15.15 -1.14
CA GLY A 43 -38.85 14.11 -0.15
C GLY A 43 -37.86 14.05 0.98
N ASP A 44 -38.17 13.20 1.98
CA ASP A 44 -37.32 12.96 3.12
C ASP A 44 -36.23 11.94 2.80
N GLY A 45 -35.06 12.15 3.37
CA GLY A 45 -33.93 11.21 3.29
C GLY A 45 -32.74 11.71 2.47
N GLN A 46 -31.69 10.92 2.48
CA GLN A 46 -30.43 11.23 1.80
C GLN A 46 -29.94 10.02 0.99
N ARG A 47 -29.44 10.29 -0.19
CA ARG A 47 -28.74 9.29 -1.01
C ARG A 47 -27.27 9.29 -0.66
N VAL A 48 -26.70 8.12 -0.33
CA VAL A 48 -25.23 7.95 -0.18
C VAL A 48 -24.62 7.92 -1.57
N LEU A 49 -23.82 8.91 -1.90
CA LEU A 49 -23.09 9.02 -3.16
C LEU A 49 -21.78 8.23 -3.13
N ARG A 50 -21.06 8.34 -2.03
CA ARG A 50 -19.75 7.70 -1.86
C ARG A 50 -19.50 7.37 -0.40
N THR A 51 -18.91 6.22 -0.18
CA THR A 51 -18.38 5.80 1.12
C THR A 51 -16.87 5.68 1.00
N MET A 52 -16.13 6.36 1.89
CA MET A 52 -14.67 6.38 1.90
C MET A 52 -14.17 5.90 3.26
N ARG A 53 -13.27 4.94 3.27
CA ARG A 53 -12.55 4.52 4.48
C ARG A 53 -11.50 5.60 4.81
N GLN A 54 -11.44 6.00 6.06
CA GLN A 54 -10.45 6.96 6.56
C GLN A 54 -9.14 6.26 6.93
N ALA A 55 -8.18 7.02 7.41
CA ALA A 55 -6.88 6.49 7.78
C ALA A 55 -6.98 5.37 8.85
N LEU A 56 -6.24 4.28 8.65
CA LEU A 56 -6.05 3.24 9.65
C LEU A 56 -4.93 3.66 10.60
N ARG A 57 -5.19 3.59 11.91
CA ARG A 57 -4.19 3.88 12.94
C ARG A 57 -3.76 2.62 13.67
N VAL A 58 -2.45 2.49 13.87
CA VAL A 58 -1.85 1.43 14.68
C VAL A 58 -1.01 2.08 15.76
N THR A 59 -1.36 1.83 17.01
CA THR A 59 -0.61 2.28 18.17
C THR A 59 0.26 1.16 18.68
N VAL A 60 1.56 1.38 18.72
CA VAL A 60 2.54 0.47 19.33
C VAL A 60 2.90 1.03 20.69
N GLU A 61 2.51 0.32 21.74
CA GLU A 61 2.90 0.63 23.12
C GLU A 61 4.11 -0.21 23.52
N PHE A 62 5.07 0.42 24.17
CA PHE A 62 6.31 -0.23 24.60
C PHE A 62 6.80 0.36 25.94
N GLU A 63 7.64 -0.38 26.61
CA GLU A 63 8.27 0.01 27.86
C GLU A 63 9.79 0.01 27.70
N ILE A 64 10.46 0.95 28.36
CA ILE A 64 11.92 1.00 28.43
C ILE A 64 12.34 0.69 29.86
N HIS A 65 12.93 -0.48 30.06
CA HIS A 65 13.35 -0.99 31.36
C HIS A 65 14.79 -0.58 31.67
N THR A 66 14.99 0.65 32.16
CA THR A 66 16.29 1.14 32.63
C THR A 66 16.13 2.16 33.77
N GLN A 67 17.00 2.11 34.75
CA GLN A 67 17.07 3.07 35.83
C GLN A 67 17.83 4.35 35.44
N ASP A 68 18.67 4.27 34.41
CA ASP A 68 19.45 5.42 33.93
C ASP A 68 18.59 6.31 33.04
N VAL A 69 18.34 7.53 33.48
CA VAL A 69 17.53 8.54 32.78
C VAL A 69 18.20 8.96 31.45
N ARG A 70 19.53 9.08 31.40
CA ARG A 70 20.26 9.45 30.17
C ARG A 70 20.14 8.34 29.15
N ARG A 71 20.42 7.11 29.55
CA ARG A 71 20.24 5.94 28.67
C ARG A 71 18.81 5.82 28.17
N ARG A 72 17.81 6.13 28.99
CA ARG A 72 16.40 6.13 28.57
C ARG A 72 16.15 7.15 27.46
N ALA A 73 16.69 8.36 27.59
CA ALA A 73 16.57 9.40 26.57
C ALA A 73 17.21 8.96 25.25
N ASP A 74 18.43 8.39 25.30
CA ASP A 74 19.13 7.86 24.12
C ASP A 74 18.35 6.73 23.43
N ILE A 75 17.76 5.82 24.21
CA ILE A 75 16.90 4.76 23.67
C ILE A 75 15.69 5.37 22.98
N CYS A 76 15.01 6.35 23.61
CA CYS A 76 13.86 7.00 23.05
C CYS A 76 14.18 7.67 21.70
N GLU A 77 15.31 8.36 21.58
CA GLU A 77 15.76 8.95 20.30
C GLU A 77 15.98 7.90 19.21
N ARG A 78 16.54 6.73 19.58
CA ARG A 78 16.70 5.61 18.65
C ARG A 78 15.34 5.04 18.20
N VAL A 79 14.37 4.94 19.11
CA VAL A 79 13.00 4.52 18.77
C VAL A 79 12.30 5.56 17.92
N VAL A 80 12.50 6.86 18.15
CA VAL A 80 11.99 7.92 17.26
C VAL A 80 12.52 7.74 15.84
N ARG A 81 13.82 7.47 15.67
CA ARG A 81 14.41 7.19 14.34
C ARG A 81 13.85 5.93 13.71
N TRP A 82 13.71 4.85 14.49
CA TRP A 82 13.07 3.63 14.04
C TRP A 82 11.65 3.88 13.54
N ALA A 83 10.86 4.71 14.25
CA ALA A 83 9.48 5.02 13.88
C ALA A 83 9.35 5.87 12.61
N GLN A 84 10.42 6.45 12.07
CA GLN A 84 10.38 7.24 10.83
C GLN A 84 10.28 6.42 9.55
N GLY A 85 10.38 5.07 9.64
CA GLY A 85 10.23 4.20 8.48
C GLY A 85 8.82 4.19 7.90
N ARG A 86 8.66 3.57 6.75
CA ARG A 86 7.45 3.67 5.91
C ARG A 86 6.59 2.41 5.89
N VAL A 87 7.12 1.28 6.30
CA VAL A 87 6.42 -0.01 6.26
C VAL A 87 6.37 -0.61 7.65
N LEU A 88 5.17 -0.72 8.22
CA LEU A 88 4.91 -1.39 9.48
C LEU A 88 4.50 -2.84 9.24
N LYS A 89 5.08 -3.77 9.99
CA LYS A 89 4.66 -5.17 10.13
C LYS A 89 4.48 -5.51 11.59
N VAL A 90 3.64 -6.48 11.86
CA VAL A 90 3.37 -6.98 13.22
C VAL A 90 3.43 -8.50 13.22
N ASN A 91 3.93 -9.10 14.30
CA ASN A 91 4.16 -10.55 14.34
C ASN A 91 2.89 -11.41 14.30
N TYR A 92 1.74 -10.88 14.65
CA TYR A 92 0.46 -11.58 14.54
C TYR A 92 -0.21 -11.47 13.15
N ARG A 93 0.38 -10.64 12.24
CA ARG A 93 0.04 -10.55 10.81
C ARG A 93 1.29 -10.76 9.93
N PRO A 94 1.95 -11.93 9.99
CA PRO A 94 3.29 -12.12 9.41
C PRO A 94 3.34 -11.99 7.89
N GLU A 95 2.21 -12.25 7.22
CA GLU A 95 2.11 -12.16 5.76
C GLU A 95 1.59 -10.80 5.28
N GLN A 96 1.39 -9.85 6.18
CA GLN A 96 0.82 -8.54 5.87
C GLN A 96 1.79 -7.42 6.25
N ARG A 97 1.61 -6.28 5.61
CA ARG A 97 2.33 -5.04 5.87
C ARG A 97 1.38 -3.85 5.76
N LEU A 98 1.74 -2.75 6.37
CA LEU A 98 0.99 -1.50 6.31
C LEU A 98 1.93 -0.37 5.90
N ARG A 99 1.55 0.44 4.90
CA ARG A 99 2.30 1.67 4.56
C ARG A 99 1.86 2.76 5.52
N VAL A 100 2.82 3.33 6.25
CA VAL A 100 2.53 4.23 7.36
C VAL A 100 3.40 5.47 7.38
N ILE A 101 2.90 6.46 8.11
CA ILE A 101 3.67 7.60 8.60
C ILE A 101 3.53 7.60 10.12
N CYS A 102 4.60 7.82 10.85
CA CYS A 102 4.52 8.02 12.28
C CYS A 102 3.88 9.39 12.58
N GLU A 103 2.63 9.38 13.02
CA GLU A 103 1.87 10.60 13.34
C GLU A 103 2.29 11.18 14.70
N THR A 104 2.52 10.30 15.67
CA THR A 104 2.95 10.70 17.01
C THR A 104 4.18 9.89 17.40
N PRO A 105 5.38 10.48 17.29
CA PRO A 105 6.59 9.83 17.77
C PRO A 105 6.58 9.71 19.30
N PRO A 106 7.23 8.72 19.86
CA PRO A 106 7.34 8.58 21.30
C PRO A 106 8.12 9.77 21.90
N SER A 107 7.67 10.27 23.04
CA SER A 107 8.36 11.34 23.77
C SER A 107 8.64 10.90 25.19
N VAL A 108 9.84 11.23 25.67
CA VAL A 108 10.18 11.04 27.09
C VAL A 108 9.44 12.10 27.89
N THR A 109 8.52 11.67 28.74
CA THR A 109 7.99 12.54 29.80
C THR A 109 8.91 12.41 31.03
N SER A 110 9.06 13.48 31.78
CA SER A 110 9.88 13.54 33.00
C SER A 110 9.28 12.71 34.15
N SER A 111 9.08 11.42 33.92
CA SER A 111 8.62 10.48 34.96
C SER A 111 9.79 9.98 35.74
N LEU A 112 9.72 10.04 37.07
CA LEU A 112 10.66 9.40 37.99
C LEU A 112 10.53 7.87 38.01
N SER A 113 9.52 7.33 37.33
CA SER A 113 9.34 5.87 37.22
C SER A 113 10.47 5.25 36.39
N TRP A 114 11.04 4.18 36.87
CA TRP A 114 12.09 3.42 36.19
C TRP A 114 11.55 2.54 35.02
N THR A 115 10.22 2.35 34.95
CA THR A 115 9.51 1.80 33.82
C THR A 115 8.56 2.88 33.27
N GLN A 116 8.78 3.26 32.03
CA GLN A 116 7.89 4.21 31.38
C GLN A 116 7.23 3.53 30.18
N ARG A 117 5.88 3.53 30.16
CA ARG A 117 5.12 3.14 28.99
C ARG A 117 5.06 4.30 28.01
N LEU A 118 5.55 4.06 26.83
CA LEU A 118 5.60 4.99 25.71
C LEU A 118 4.76 4.46 24.56
N ARG A 119 4.37 5.32 23.64
CA ARG A 119 3.62 4.93 22.47
C ARG A 119 4.15 5.61 21.22
N ALA A 120 4.13 4.87 20.09
CA ALA A 120 4.27 5.40 18.76
C ALA A 120 2.95 5.17 18.01
N VAL A 121 2.40 6.21 17.37
CA VAL A 121 1.17 6.11 16.59
C VAL A 121 1.52 6.19 15.12
N PHE A 122 1.23 5.10 14.41
CA PHE A 122 1.41 4.99 12.97
C PHE A 122 0.07 5.17 12.27
N CYS A 123 0.07 5.92 11.17
CA CYS A 123 -1.13 6.22 10.42
C CYS A 123 -0.95 5.88 8.94
N ALA A 124 -1.87 5.06 8.41
CA ALA A 124 -1.96 4.74 6.99
C ALA A 124 -3.02 5.63 6.34
N TYR A 125 -2.60 6.74 5.71
CA TYR A 125 -3.49 7.72 5.11
C TYR A 125 -3.91 7.34 3.70
N ALA A 126 -2.95 7.02 2.84
CA ALA A 126 -3.18 6.82 1.42
C ALA A 126 -3.87 5.48 1.12
N ILE A 127 -3.42 4.43 1.82
CA ILE A 127 -3.94 3.06 1.68
C ILE A 127 -4.28 2.54 3.08
N PRO A 128 -5.52 2.77 3.57
CA PRO A 128 -5.93 2.39 4.92
C PRO A 128 -6.32 0.90 5.01
N TYR A 129 -5.44 0.05 4.49
CA TYR A 129 -5.60 -1.41 4.44
C TYR A 129 -4.28 -2.08 4.71
N TRP A 130 -4.31 -3.21 5.41
CA TRP A 130 -3.19 -4.12 5.41
C TRP A 130 -3.00 -4.68 4.01
N GLU A 131 -1.78 -4.72 3.52
CA GLU A 131 -1.42 -5.27 2.21
C GLU A 131 -0.68 -6.60 2.37
N ASP A 132 -0.79 -7.49 1.38
CA ASP A 132 0.11 -8.64 1.31
C ASP A 132 1.58 -8.20 1.38
N ALA A 133 2.38 -8.83 2.22
CA ALA A 133 3.82 -8.61 2.27
C ALA A 133 4.48 -8.99 0.93
N GLN A 134 3.99 -10.06 0.30
CA GLN A 134 4.43 -10.48 -1.02
C GLN A 134 3.37 -10.14 -2.07
N ALA A 135 3.80 -9.49 -3.16
CA ALA A 135 2.90 -9.17 -4.26
C ALA A 135 2.63 -10.40 -5.14
N THR A 136 1.39 -10.58 -5.55
CA THR A 136 1.02 -11.49 -6.64
C THR A 136 1.47 -10.87 -7.96
N ARG A 137 2.24 -11.61 -8.76
CA ARG A 137 2.71 -11.20 -10.08
C ARG A 137 2.07 -12.07 -11.15
N VAL A 138 1.49 -11.44 -12.16
CA VAL A 138 0.83 -12.09 -13.28
C VAL A 138 1.51 -11.65 -14.58
N THR A 139 1.97 -12.59 -15.37
CA THR A 139 2.67 -12.28 -16.63
C THR A 139 1.80 -12.69 -17.81
N VAL A 140 1.56 -11.75 -18.72
CA VAL A 140 0.88 -11.95 -20.00
C VAL A 140 1.89 -11.71 -21.11
N ASN A 141 2.07 -12.67 -22.01
CA ASN A 141 2.94 -12.53 -23.19
C ASN A 141 2.10 -12.15 -24.40
N GLY A 142 2.52 -11.10 -25.10
CA GLY A 142 1.80 -10.54 -26.24
C GLY A 142 0.46 -9.94 -25.85
N ASN A 143 -0.48 -9.99 -26.81
CA ASN A 143 -1.89 -9.69 -26.54
C ASN A 143 -2.57 -10.96 -26.02
N GLY A 144 -3.31 -10.84 -24.93
CA GLY A 144 -3.97 -12.00 -24.32
C GLY A 144 -4.42 -11.73 -22.89
N SER A 145 -4.74 -12.80 -22.18
CA SER A 145 -5.19 -12.71 -20.79
C SER A 145 -4.65 -13.87 -19.96
N GLN A 146 -4.57 -13.64 -18.66
CA GLN A 146 -4.17 -14.62 -17.65
C GLN A 146 -5.01 -14.41 -16.40
N ASP A 147 -5.52 -15.50 -15.84
CA ASP A 147 -6.25 -15.46 -14.57
C ASP A 147 -5.30 -15.69 -13.39
N ALA A 148 -5.53 -14.95 -12.32
CA ALA A 148 -4.84 -15.17 -11.07
C ALA A 148 -5.78 -14.91 -9.87
N TYR A 149 -5.49 -15.57 -8.75
CA TYR A 149 -6.20 -15.31 -7.50
C TYR A 149 -5.57 -14.11 -6.79
N VAL A 150 -6.37 -13.09 -6.52
CA VAL A 150 -5.96 -11.91 -5.73
C VAL A 150 -6.42 -12.11 -4.30
N ARG A 151 -5.48 -12.21 -3.38
CA ARG A 151 -5.79 -12.37 -1.94
C ARG A 151 -6.46 -11.11 -1.38
N GLY A 152 -6.98 -11.20 -0.16
CA GLY A 152 -7.51 -10.07 0.59
C GLY A 152 -8.99 -10.19 0.91
N THR A 153 -9.44 -9.33 1.83
CA THR A 153 -10.83 -9.23 2.29
C THR A 153 -11.48 -7.90 1.96
N ALA A 154 -10.69 -6.91 1.52
CA ALA A 154 -11.21 -5.65 0.99
C ALA A 154 -11.90 -5.86 -0.37
N ALA A 155 -12.73 -4.90 -0.79
CA ALA A 155 -13.45 -5.02 -2.06
C ALA A 155 -12.50 -5.08 -3.26
N ARG A 156 -11.44 -4.28 -3.27
CA ARG A 156 -10.49 -4.16 -4.40
C ARG A 156 -9.10 -3.74 -3.89
N ALA A 157 -8.07 -4.05 -4.68
CA ALA A 157 -6.69 -3.61 -4.47
C ALA A 157 -6.14 -2.93 -5.72
N LEU A 158 -5.16 -2.03 -5.55
CA LEU A 158 -4.46 -1.37 -6.64
C LEU A 158 -3.58 -2.35 -7.42
N VAL A 159 -3.55 -2.17 -8.73
CA VAL A 159 -2.72 -2.97 -9.66
C VAL A 159 -1.71 -2.06 -10.32
N GLU A 160 -0.46 -2.44 -10.24
CA GLU A 160 0.64 -1.86 -10.99
C GLU A 160 0.92 -2.72 -12.21
N ALA A 161 1.42 -2.13 -13.30
CA ALA A 161 1.77 -2.91 -14.48
C ALA A 161 3.03 -2.39 -15.16
N SER A 162 3.79 -3.30 -15.75
CA SER A 162 4.93 -3.01 -16.61
C SER A 162 4.77 -3.73 -17.94
N VAL A 163 4.82 -2.97 -19.04
CA VAL A 163 4.78 -3.49 -20.41
C VAL A 163 6.14 -3.35 -21.03
N GLU A 164 6.85 -4.43 -21.23
CA GLU A 164 8.16 -4.49 -21.88
C GLU A 164 7.99 -4.82 -23.37
N ASN A 165 8.51 -3.97 -24.25
CA ASN A 165 8.53 -4.22 -25.68
C ASN A 165 9.75 -5.07 -26.06
N ARG A 166 9.55 -6.37 -26.24
CA ARG A 166 10.59 -7.32 -26.68
C ARG A 166 10.65 -7.48 -28.18
N GLY A 167 9.79 -6.78 -28.92
CA GLY A 167 9.77 -6.78 -30.37
C GLY A 167 10.65 -5.71 -30.97
N ASN A 168 10.72 -5.70 -32.30
CA ASN A 168 11.50 -4.73 -33.08
C ASN A 168 10.69 -3.51 -33.53
N THR A 169 9.38 -3.52 -33.29
CA THR A 169 8.47 -2.45 -33.70
C THR A 169 8.05 -1.63 -32.49
N VAL A 170 7.85 -0.31 -32.68
CA VAL A 170 7.39 0.59 -31.64
C VAL A 170 5.93 0.29 -31.30
N ILE A 171 5.61 0.14 -30.01
CA ILE A 171 4.23 0.03 -29.52
C ILE A 171 3.65 1.44 -29.39
N LYS A 172 2.54 1.71 -30.10
CA LYS A 172 1.92 3.04 -30.16
C LYS A 172 0.66 3.16 -29.28
N ALA A 173 0.07 2.04 -28.90
CA ALA A 173 -1.09 1.97 -28.04
C ALA A 173 -1.06 0.70 -27.18
N VAL A 174 -1.62 0.75 -25.98
CA VAL A 174 -1.77 -0.42 -25.12
C VAL A 174 -2.97 -0.24 -24.19
N THR A 175 -3.72 -1.30 -24.00
CA THR A 175 -4.77 -1.36 -23.00
C THR A 175 -4.42 -2.45 -21.99
N LEU A 176 -4.39 -2.08 -20.72
CA LEU A 176 -4.14 -2.93 -19.55
C LEU A 176 -5.46 -3.09 -18.81
N LYS A 177 -5.90 -4.30 -18.57
CA LYS A 177 -7.18 -4.57 -17.90
C LYS A 177 -6.97 -5.47 -16.69
N ALA A 178 -7.62 -5.13 -15.59
CA ALA A 178 -7.69 -5.95 -14.37
C ALA A 178 -9.15 -6.02 -13.92
N GLY A 179 -9.77 -7.19 -14.10
CA GLY A 179 -11.21 -7.35 -13.88
C GLY A 179 -12.03 -6.40 -14.76
N ASP A 180 -12.79 -5.50 -14.12
CA ASP A 180 -13.66 -4.51 -14.75
C ASP A 180 -13.03 -3.13 -14.97
N THR A 181 -11.79 -2.91 -14.52
CA THR A 181 -11.06 -1.65 -14.70
C THR A 181 -10.00 -1.76 -15.79
N ALA A 182 -9.71 -0.65 -16.46
CA ALA A 182 -8.73 -0.61 -17.53
C ALA A 182 -7.93 0.70 -17.56
N PHE A 183 -6.66 0.60 -17.97
CA PHE A 183 -5.86 1.74 -18.42
C PHE A 183 -5.61 1.59 -19.91
N ALA A 184 -6.11 2.53 -20.70
CA ALA A 184 -5.88 2.57 -22.14
C ALA A 184 -5.03 3.80 -22.49
N PHE A 185 -3.93 3.55 -23.18
CA PHE A 185 -2.99 4.58 -23.65
C PHE A 185 -2.98 4.60 -25.17
N ALA A 186 -3.04 5.77 -25.75
CA ALA A 186 -2.92 5.99 -27.18
C ALA A 186 -1.88 7.06 -27.48
N ASN A 187 -1.33 7.05 -28.70
CA ASN A 187 -0.28 7.97 -29.11
C ASN A 187 0.95 7.96 -28.18
N ILE A 188 1.30 6.80 -27.66
CA ILE A 188 2.53 6.55 -26.90
C ILE A 188 3.63 6.02 -27.84
N SER A 189 4.85 5.93 -27.36
CA SER A 189 5.97 5.35 -28.11
C SER A 189 6.83 4.53 -27.17
N ILE A 190 6.59 3.20 -27.12
CA ILE A 190 7.46 2.28 -26.40
C ILE A 190 8.43 1.69 -27.42
N PRO A 191 9.70 2.12 -27.43
CA PRO A 191 10.69 1.62 -28.40
C PRO A 191 11.02 0.15 -28.15
N ALA A 192 11.69 -0.49 -29.10
CA ALA A 192 12.25 -1.82 -28.92
C ALA A 192 13.17 -1.85 -27.69
N GLY A 193 12.98 -2.84 -26.80
CA GLY A 193 13.68 -2.93 -25.53
C GLY A 193 13.23 -1.94 -24.45
N GLY A 194 12.32 -1.00 -24.77
CA GLY A 194 11.75 -0.05 -23.82
C GLY A 194 10.58 -0.61 -23.02
N SER A 195 10.16 0.11 -22.00
CA SER A 195 9.03 -0.28 -21.17
C SER A 195 8.13 0.89 -20.80
N LEU A 196 6.82 0.62 -20.70
CA LEU A 196 5.84 1.45 -20.01
C LEU A 196 5.66 0.88 -18.60
N VAL A 197 5.84 1.72 -17.60
CA VAL A 197 5.61 1.35 -16.19
C VAL A 197 4.48 2.21 -15.64
N THR A 198 3.44 1.56 -15.12
CA THR A 198 2.33 2.21 -14.39
C THR A 198 2.37 1.76 -12.93
N GLY A 199 2.16 2.67 -12.01
CA GLY A 199 2.17 2.36 -10.58
C GLY A 199 1.73 3.55 -9.75
N TYR A 200 1.79 3.37 -8.44
CA TYR A 200 1.37 4.36 -7.46
C TYR A 200 2.51 4.61 -6.48
N ASP A 201 2.71 5.86 -6.11
CA ASP A 201 3.63 6.21 -5.05
C ASP A 201 3.02 5.96 -3.65
N ASP A 202 3.76 6.33 -2.61
CA ASP A 202 3.33 6.16 -1.22
C ASP A 202 2.10 7.01 -0.86
N GLU A 203 1.83 8.08 -1.63
CA GLU A 203 0.66 8.96 -1.49
C GLU A 203 -0.50 8.53 -2.38
N ARG A 204 -0.39 7.37 -3.04
CA ARG A 204 -1.36 6.83 -3.99
C ARG A 204 -1.53 7.70 -5.25
N VAL A 205 -0.52 8.47 -5.62
CA VAL A 205 -0.53 9.22 -6.87
C VAL A 205 -0.15 8.30 -8.03
N LEU A 206 -1.04 8.20 -9.02
CA LEU A 206 -0.81 7.39 -10.22
C LEU A 206 0.33 7.97 -11.04
N SER A 207 1.25 7.12 -11.45
CA SER A 207 2.29 7.43 -12.43
C SER A 207 2.21 6.47 -13.63
N ALA A 208 2.52 6.98 -14.82
CA ALA A 208 2.74 6.17 -16.02
C ALA A 208 3.93 6.75 -16.77
N ARG A 209 4.98 5.95 -17.00
CA ARG A 209 6.25 6.45 -17.56
C ARG A 209 6.80 5.50 -18.61
N ILE A 210 7.43 6.10 -19.65
CA ILE A 210 8.24 5.40 -20.65
C ILE A 210 9.62 6.05 -20.63
N GLY A 211 10.68 5.26 -20.32
CA GLY A 211 12.05 5.78 -20.23
C GLY A 211 12.20 7.00 -19.29
N GLY A 212 11.45 7.04 -18.19
CA GLY A 212 11.44 8.15 -17.23
C GLY A 212 10.46 9.29 -17.56
N THR A 213 9.98 9.41 -18.80
CA THR A 213 9.04 10.46 -19.23
C THR A 213 7.61 10.08 -18.89
N SER A 214 6.84 11.00 -18.28
CA SER A 214 5.43 10.80 -17.96
C SER A 214 4.57 10.74 -19.24
N VAL A 215 3.70 9.73 -19.30
CA VAL A 215 2.73 9.54 -20.38
C VAL A 215 1.28 9.53 -19.87
N LEU A 216 1.03 10.01 -18.66
CA LEU A 216 -0.31 10.09 -18.09
C LEU A 216 -1.31 10.83 -18.96
N ALA A 217 -0.89 11.94 -19.60
CA ALA A 217 -1.71 12.72 -20.53
C ALA A 217 -2.10 11.95 -21.81
N ARG A 218 -1.53 10.77 -22.04
CA ARG A 218 -1.85 9.89 -23.17
C ARG A 218 -2.90 8.82 -22.83
N ARG A 219 -3.46 8.84 -21.62
CA ARG A 219 -4.62 8.02 -21.29
C ARG A 219 -5.84 8.45 -22.09
N THR A 220 -6.58 7.49 -22.56
CA THR A 220 -7.84 7.74 -23.28
C THR A 220 -9.01 7.90 -22.32
N THR A 221 -10.15 8.38 -22.81
CA THR A 221 -11.38 8.50 -22.03
C THR A 221 -11.98 7.16 -21.57
N GLU A 222 -11.52 6.06 -22.16
CA GLU A 222 -11.88 4.69 -21.74
C GLU A 222 -11.15 4.22 -20.49
N SER A 223 -10.15 4.97 -20.03
CA SER A 223 -9.38 4.62 -18.84
C SER A 223 -10.18 4.87 -17.58
N SER A 224 -10.16 3.90 -16.67
CA SER A 224 -10.62 4.06 -15.29
C SER A 224 -9.69 5.03 -14.53
N ASP A 225 -10.17 5.65 -13.46
CA ASP A 225 -9.30 6.50 -12.59
C ASP A 225 -8.13 5.73 -12.03
N ASP A 226 -8.41 4.54 -11.48
CA ASP A 226 -7.43 3.59 -10.94
C ASP A 226 -7.53 2.25 -11.68
N LEU A 227 -6.42 1.51 -11.74
CA LEU A 227 -6.43 0.10 -12.14
C LEU A 227 -6.60 -0.74 -10.87
N LEU A 228 -7.73 -1.43 -10.76
CA LEU A 228 -8.17 -2.11 -9.55
C LEU A 228 -8.50 -3.57 -9.85
N ALA A 229 -8.06 -4.47 -8.98
CA ALA A 229 -8.45 -5.88 -9.00
C ALA A 229 -9.33 -6.20 -7.79
N PRO A 230 -10.47 -6.88 -7.96
CA PRO A 230 -11.24 -7.42 -6.84
C PRO A 230 -10.40 -8.38 -5.98
N CYS A 231 -10.51 -8.25 -4.65
CA CYS A 231 -9.84 -9.18 -3.72
C CYS A 231 -10.70 -10.40 -3.40
N GLY A 232 -10.07 -11.47 -2.90
CA GLY A 232 -10.72 -12.69 -2.45
C GLY A 232 -11.26 -13.59 -3.58
N GLN A 233 -10.87 -13.33 -4.85
CA GLN A 233 -11.37 -14.12 -6.00
C GLN A 233 -10.35 -14.21 -7.14
N ARG A 234 -10.67 -15.00 -8.15
CA ARG A 234 -9.94 -15.04 -9.41
C ARG A 234 -10.26 -13.80 -10.24
N VAL A 235 -9.24 -13.19 -10.80
CA VAL A 235 -9.31 -11.98 -11.62
C VAL A 235 -8.61 -12.22 -12.94
N THR A 236 -9.24 -11.83 -14.03
CA THR A 236 -8.64 -11.85 -15.36
C THR A 236 -7.81 -10.58 -15.57
N PHE A 237 -6.53 -10.74 -15.86
CA PHE A 237 -5.61 -9.70 -16.29
C PHE A 237 -5.43 -9.82 -17.79
N ALA A 238 -5.71 -8.76 -18.54
CA ALA A 238 -5.67 -8.78 -20.00
C ALA A 238 -4.88 -7.61 -20.58
N VAL A 239 -4.28 -7.86 -21.74
CA VAL A 239 -3.48 -6.88 -22.49
C VAL A 239 -3.91 -6.91 -23.94
N SER A 240 -4.06 -5.73 -24.54
CA SER A 240 -4.29 -5.57 -25.96
C SER A 240 -3.50 -4.37 -26.52
N GLY A 241 -3.22 -4.38 -27.81
CA GLY A 241 -2.44 -3.32 -28.50
C GLY A 241 -0.92 -3.38 -28.29
N ALA A 242 -0.44 -4.21 -27.38
CA ALA A 242 1.00 -4.32 -27.07
C ALA A 242 1.84 -5.07 -28.14
N GLY A 243 1.18 -5.78 -29.06
CA GLY A 243 1.86 -6.62 -30.05
C GLY A 243 2.28 -8.01 -29.52
N ALA A 244 2.62 -8.93 -30.44
CA ALA A 244 2.85 -10.33 -30.11
C ALA A 244 4.08 -10.58 -29.22
N ASN A 245 5.09 -9.71 -29.32
CA ASN A 245 6.37 -9.87 -28.62
C ASN A 245 6.49 -9.00 -27.35
N ALA A 246 5.40 -8.42 -26.87
CA ALA A 246 5.42 -7.72 -25.60
C ALA A 246 5.36 -8.68 -24.42
N LYS A 247 5.96 -8.32 -23.30
CA LYS A 247 5.76 -8.97 -22.00
C LYS A 247 5.14 -7.97 -21.03
N THR A 248 3.96 -8.27 -20.53
CA THR A 248 3.31 -7.46 -19.51
C THR A 248 3.33 -8.19 -18.17
N THR A 249 3.75 -7.49 -17.14
CA THR A 249 3.71 -8.00 -15.77
C THR A 249 2.78 -7.11 -14.95
N PHE A 250 1.70 -7.68 -14.43
CA PHE A 250 0.85 -7.06 -13.43
C PHE A 250 1.34 -7.42 -12.05
N THR A 251 1.33 -6.46 -11.14
CA THR A 251 1.71 -6.63 -9.75
C THR A 251 0.57 -6.12 -8.88
N VAL A 252 0.04 -6.98 -8.01
CA VAL A 252 -1.05 -6.64 -7.10
C VAL A 252 -0.74 -7.14 -5.69
N ARG A 253 -1.02 -6.31 -4.69
CA ARG A 253 -1.00 -6.71 -3.28
C ARG A 253 -2.43 -6.75 -2.79
N GLY A 254 -2.88 -7.90 -2.33
CA GLY A 254 -4.21 -8.02 -1.74
C GLY A 254 -4.37 -7.09 -0.55
N TRP A 255 -5.57 -6.51 -0.39
CA TRP A 255 -5.89 -5.64 0.72
C TRP A 255 -6.80 -6.34 1.71
N TYR A 256 -6.54 -6.12 3.01
CA TYR A 256 -7.27 -6.69 4.12
C TYR A 256 -7.92 -5.58 4.97
N LEU A 257 -9.13 -5.90 5.44
CA LEU A 257 -9.89 -5.08 6.38
C LEU A 257 -9.31 -5.17 7.79
#